data_c71df86231b98c34c6e0dd94e42eb14d
#
_entry.id   c71df86231b98c34c6e0dd94e42eb14d
#
_cell.length_a   1.000
_cell.length_b   1.000
_cell.length_c   1.000
_cell.angle_alpha   90.00
_cell.angle_beta   90.00
_cell.angle_gamma   90.00
#
_symmetry.space_group_name_H-M   'P 1'
#
loop_
_entity.id
_entity.type
_entity.pdbx_description
1 polymer ?
#
loop_
_entity_poly.entity_id
_entity_poly.type
_entity_poly.pdbx_seq_one_letter_code
_entity_poly.pdbx_strand_id
1 'polypeptide(L)'
;RVLFRSMAVANASIANGGKIIKPHLLKEVSQNKSVLRSAVPEVILQNFISAGSLSLAQQGMKEAVLGGTACCSIKSQVPVQVAGKTGTAETSSEGFDGKNPRTRPHSWFISYAPADNPRFAMVAMLENSGEGAEYALPVSREALKWYFQNR
;
A
#
# COMPACT_ATOMS: atom_id res chain seq x y z
N ARG A 1 3.51 -1.93 -15.72
CA ARG A 1 3.32 -0.53 -15.24
C ARG A 1 1.87 -0.23 -14.83
N VAL A 2 0.88 -0.73 -15.56
CA VAL A 2 -0.55 -0.52 -15.21
C VAL A 2 -0.89 -1.20 -13.88
N LEU A 3 -0.41 -2.41 -13.66
CA LEU A 3 -0.69 -3.21 -12.47
C LEU A 3 -0.27 -2.51 -11.16
N PHE A 4 0.93 -1.96 -11.11
CA PHE A 4 1.46 -1.32 -9.90
C PHE A 4 0.63 -0.10 -9.47
N ARG A 5 0.31 0.80 -10.43
CA ARG A 5 -0.57 1.96 -10.17
C ARG A 5 -1.97 1.53 -9.76
N SER A 6 -2.53 0.50 -10.41
CA SER A 6 -3.86 -0.02 -10.08
C SER A 6 -3.90 -0.60 -8.66
N MET A 7 -2.84 -1.29 -8.22
CA MET A 7 -2.72 -1.78 -6.84
C MET A 7 -2.67 -0.63 -5.82
N ALA A 8 -1.98 0.46 -6.15
CA ALA A 8 -1.95 1.65 -5.30
C ALA A 8 -3.34 2.30 -5.17
N VAL A 9 -4.09 2.40 -6.27
CA VAL A 9 -5.47 2.92 -6.27
C VAL A 9 -6.40 2.01 -5.49
N ALA A 10 -6.30 0.69 -5.67
CA ALA A 10 -7.10 -0.28 -4.93
C ALA A 10 -6.82 -0.23 -3.42
N ASN A 11 -5.55 -0.20 -3.01
CA ASN A 11 -5.16 -0.05 -1.61
C ASN A 11 -5.66 1.28 -1.03
N ALA A 12 -5.51 2.38 -1.75
CA ALA A 12 -6.03 3.68 -1.34
C ALA A 12 -7.56 3.68 -1.19
N SER A 13 -8.29 2.93 -2.03
CA SER A 13 -9.75 2.83 -1.92
C SER A 13 -10.19 2.09 -0.66
N ILE A 14 -9.45 1.07 -0.22
CA ILE A 14 -9.70 0.40 1.07
C ILE A 14 -9.46 1.40 2.22
N ALA A 15 -8.36 2.14 2.16
CA ALA A 15 -7.99 3.09 3.19
C ALA A 15 -8.99 4.25 3.34
N ASN A 16 -9.55 4.76 2.23
CA ASN A 16 -10.36 5.98 2.22
C ASN A 16 -11.89 5.76 2.31
N GLY A 17 -12.33 4.58 2.69
CA GLY A 17 -13.76 4.29 2.82
C GLY A 17 -14.45 3.87 1.52
N GLY A 18 -13.73 3.25 0.58
CA GLY A 18 -14.29 2.66 -0.63
C GLY A 18 -14.47 3.64 -1.80
N LYS A 19 -13.63 4.68 -1.87
CA LYS A 19 -13.67 5.64 -2.98
C LYS A 19 -12.48 5.40 -3.92
N ILE A 20 -12.75 5.27 -5.21
CA ILE A 20 -11.70 5.30 -6.24
C ILE A 20 -11.47 6.75 -6.64
N ILE A 21 -10.28 7.24 -6.35
CA ILE A 21 -9.84 8.60 -6.67
C ILE A 21 -8.90 8.53 -7.88
N LYS A 22 -9.08 9.45 -8.83
CA LYS A 22 -8.21 9.58 -9.99
C LYS A 22 -6.80 10.01 -9.55
N PRO A 23 -5.78 9.20 -9.79
CA PRO A 23 -4.42 9.56 -9.43
C PRO A 23 -3.95 10.78 -10.23
N HIS A 24 -3.32 11.74 -9.55
CA HIS A 24 -2.71 12.91 -10.17
C HIS A 24 -1.40 13.27 -9.45
N LEU A 25 -0.48 13.92 -10.15
CA LEU A 25 0.80 14.37 -9.61
C LEU A 25 0.80 15.87 -9.27
N LEU A 26 -0.06 16.64 -9.94
CA LEU A 26 -0.17 18.07 -9.69
C LEU A 26 -0.88 18.30 -8.36
N LYS A 27 -0.25 18.99 -7.43
CA LYS A 27 -0.87 19.45 -6.18
C LYS A 27 -1.42 20.86 -6.34
N GLU A 28 -0.60 21.76 -6.81
CA GLU A 28 -0.95 23.16 -7.01
C GLU A 28 -0.05 23.82 -8.06
N VAL A 29 -0.53 24.90 -8.64
CA VAL A 29 0.25 25.83 -9.43
C VAL A 29 0.28 27.15 -8.68
N SER A 30 1.48 27.69 -8.42
CA SER A 30 1.64 28.95 -7.72
C SER A 30 2.57 29.90 -8.50
N GLN A 31 2.33 31.19 -8.38
CA GLN A 31 3.18 32.26 -8.93
C GLN A 31 3.32 33.35 -7.86
N ASN A 32 4.56 33.79 -7.62
CA ASN A 32 4.86 34.84 -6.63
C ASN A 32 4.23 34.57 -5.24
N LYS A 33 4.28 33.32 -4.77
CA LYS A 33 3.66 32.84 -3.51
C LYS A 33 2.12 32.86 -3.48
N SER A 34 1.46 33.21 -4.58
CA SER A 34 0.01 33.12 -4.73
C SER A 34 -0.38 31.84 -5.42
N VAL A 35 -1.31 31.07 -4.85
CA VAL A 35 -1.82 29.84 -5.46
C VAL A 35 -2.79 30.21 -6.58
N LEU A 36 -2.45 29.89 -7.82
CA LEU A 36 -3.28 30.12 -9.00
C LEU A 36 -4.33 29.01 -9.19
N ARG A 37 -3.94 27.78 -8.90
CA ARG A 37 -4.79 26.60 -9.05
C ARG A 37 -4.36 25.50 -8.08
N SER A 38 -5.29 24.92 -7.37
CA SER A 38 -5.10 23.69 -6.57
C SER A 38 -5.77 22.52 -7.27
N ALA A 39 -5.15 21.35 -7.21
CA ALA A 39 -5.78 20.12 -7.65
C ALA A 39 -6.86 19.70 -6.65
N VAL A 40 -8.05 19.41 -7.17
CA VAL A 40 -9.15 18.85 -6.39
C VAL A 40 -9.22 17.35 -6.66
N PRO A 41 -9.28 16.49 -5.64
CA PRO A 41 -9.44 15.05 -5.84
C PRO A 41 -10.72 14.74 -6.61
N GLU A 42 -10.59 14.03 -7.74
CA GLU A 42 -11.71 13.57 -8.55
C GLU A 42 -12.09 12.15 -8.14
N VAL A 43 -13.31 11.97 -7.60
CA VAL A 43 -13.84 10.63 -7.28
C VAL A 43 -14.43 10.03 -8.54
N ILE A 44 -13.82 8.92 -9.01
CA ILE A 44 -14.26 8.19 -10.22
C ILE A 44 -15.41 7.24 -9.88
N LEU A 45 -15.33 6.57 -8.73
CA LEU A 45 -16.30 5.57 -8.30
C LEU A 45 -16.39 5.53 -6.78
N GLN A 46 -17.62 5.36 -6.27
CA GLN A 46 -17.87 5.17 -4.83
C GLN A 46 -19.06 4.24 -4.64
N ASN A 47 -19.25 3.72 -3.44
CA ASN A 47 -20.37 2.83 -3.07
C ASN A 47 -20.40 1.51 -3.88
N PHE A 48 -19.26 1.06 -4.40
CA PHE A 48 -19.13 -0.20 -5.16
C PHE A 48 -18.80 -1.41 -4.28
N ILE A 49 -18.46 -1.16 -3.01
CA ILE A 49 -18.21 -2.19 -1.99
C ILE A 49 -19.15 -1.93 -0.83
N SER A 50 -19.74 -2.97 -0.25
CA SER A 50 -20.56 -2.84 0.96
C SER A 50 -19.71 -2.38 2.14
N ALA A 51 -20.30 -1.60 3.05
CA ALA A 51 -19.60 -1.14 4.25
C ALA A 51 -19.09 -2.31 5.10
N GLY A 52 -19.85 -3.42 5.19
CA GLY A 52 -19.44 -4.62 5.91
C GLY A 52 -18.22 -5.30 5.28
N SER A 53 -18.20 -5.47 3.96
CA SER A 53 -17.06 -6.06 3.26
C SER A 53 -15.80 -5.20 3.38
N LEU A 54 -15.96 -3.88 3.29
CA LEU A 54 -14.86 -2.94 3.45
C LEU A 54 -14.28 -2.98 4.87
N SER A 55 -15.15 -2.98 5.89
CA SER A 55 -14.74 -3.08 7.29
C SER A 55 -13.99 -4.38 7.56
N LEU A 56 -14.47 -5.50 7.02
CA LEU A 56 -13.81 -6.80 7.15
C LEU A 56 -12.41 -6.79 6.52
N ALA A 57 -12.27 -6.21 5.32
CA ALA A 57 -10.97 -6.08 4.67
C ALA A 57 -10.00 -5.20 5.49
N GLN A 58 -10.49 -4.06 6.00
CA GLN A 58 -9.69 -3.18 6.85
C GLN A 58 -9.25 -3.87 8.14
N GLN A 59 -10.15 -4.60 8.79
CA GLN A 59 -9.82 -5.38 9.98
C GLN A 59 -8.79 -6.46 9.68
N GLY A 60 -8.96 -7.24 8.61
CA GLY A 60 -8.00 -8.25 8.20
C GLY A 60 -6.61 -7.69 7.92
N MET A 61 -6.52 -6.48 7.33
CA MET A 61 -5.25 -5.80 7.11
C MET A 61 -4.60 -5.29 8.40
N LYS A 62 -5.39 -4.89 9.41
CA LYS A 62 -4.88 -4.55 10.74
C LYS A 62 -4.34 -5.79 11.46
N GLU A 63 -5.10 -6.87 11.48
CA GLU A 63 -4.71 -8.12 12.12
C GLU A 63 -3.47 -8.75 11.49
N ALA A 64 -3.30 -8.64 10.17
CA ALA A 64 -2.10 -9.12 9.49
C ALA A 64 -0.80 -8.45 10.00
N VAL A 65 -0.89 -7.19 10.43
CA VAL A 65 0.25 -6.44 11.02
C VAL A 65 0.35 -6.64 12.53
N LEU A 66 -0.76 -6.85 13.22
CA LEU A 66 -0.75 -7.02 14.69
C LEU A 66 -0.22 -8.37 15.13
N GLY A 67 -0.57 -9.44 14.45
CA GLY A 67 -0.20 -10.81 14.82
C GLY A 67 -0.09 -11.80 13.66
N GLY A 68 -0.30 -11.35 12.41
CA GLY A 68 -0.27 -12.19 11.22
C GLY A 68 1.06 -12.14 10.45
N THR A 69 0.98 -12.34 9.14
CA THR A 69 2.14 -12.48 8.24
C THR A 69 3.04 -11.24 8.12
N ALA A 70 2.56 -10.08 8.55
CA ALA A 70 3.31 -8.81 8.54
C ALA A 70 3.64 -8.33 9.95
N CYS A 71 3.48 -9.18 10.96
CA CYS A 71 3.68 -8.80 12.35
C CYS A 71 5.14 -8.48 12.70
N CYS A 72 5.30 -8.00 13.92
CA CYS A 72 6.55 -7.86 14.66
C CYS A 72 7.49 -6.76 14.15
N SER A 73 7.86 -6.74 12.88
CA SER A 73 8.79 -5.73 12.38
C SER A 73 8.16 -4.35 12.16
N ILE A 74 6.91 -4.28 11.69
CA ILE A 74 6.22 -2.99 11.51
C ILE A 74 5.71 -2.45 12.83
N LYS A 75 5.02 -3.28 13.61
CA LYS A 75 4.37 -2.90 14.87
C LYS A 75 5.33 -2.24 15.87
N SER A 76 6.57 -2.71 15.95
CA SER A 76 7.56 -2.21 16.91
C SER A 76 8.34 -0.99 16.41
N GLN A 77 8.34 -0.68 15.12
CA GLN A 77 9.26 0.31 14.54
C GLN A 77 8.56 1.51 13.89
N VAL A 78 7.28 1.39 13.51
CA VAL A 78 6.50 2.50 12.97
C VAL A 78 5.70 3.14 14.09
N PRO A 79 5.78 4.47 14.30
CA PRO A 79 5.19 5.14 15.48
C PRO A 79 3.67 5.24 15.45
N VAL A 80 3.02 4.73 14.42
CA VAL A 80 1.55 4.69 14.27
C VAL A 80 1.10 3.29 13.91
N GLN A 81 -0.14 2.96 14.19
CA GLN A 81 -0.70 1.67 13.78
C GLN A 81 -0.81 1.61 12.26
N VAL A 82 -0.30 0.53 11.67
CA VAL A 82 -0.32 0.25 10.24
C VAL A 82 -1.31 -0.87 9.95
N ALA A 83 -2.06 -0.74 8.88
CA ALA A 83 -2.79 -1.84 8.26
C ALA A 83 -2.07 -2.24 6.97
N GLY A 84 -1.92 -3.53 6.70
CA GLY A 84 -1.21 -3.99 5.50
C GLY A 84 -1.41 -5.46 5.21
N LYS A 85 -0.96 -5.87 4.02
CA LYS A 85 -1.01 -7.27 3.57
C LYS A 85 0.20 -7.58 2.71
N THR A 86 0.88 -8.66 3.03
CA THR A 86 1.93 -9.25 2.21
C THR A 86 1.35 -9.97 1.01
N GLY A 87 2.08 -10.03 -0.07
CA GLY A 87 1.76 -10.78 -1.27
C GLY A 87 3.00 -11.38 -1.89
N THR A 88 2.84 -12.53 -2.51
CA THR A 88 3.86 -13.25 -3.27
C THR A 88 3.23 -13.61 -4.60
N ALA A 89 3.72 -13.02 -5.69
CA ALA A 89 3.15 -13.23 -7.03
C ALA A 89 4.09 -14.10 -7.86
N GLU A 90 3.65 -15.31 -8.16
CA GLU A 90 4.37 -16.24 -9.02
C GLU A 90 4.59 -15.64 -10.41
N THR A 91 5.77 -15.86 -10.97
CA THR A 91 6.19 -15.38 -12.29
C THR A 91 6.19 -16.47 -13.35
N SER A 92 6.04 -17.73 -12.92
CA SER A 92 6.03 -18.91 -13.76
C SER A 92 4.90 -19.83 -13.35
N SER A 93 4.25 -20.50 -14.30
CA SER A 93 3.24 -21.53 -14.05
C SER A 93 3.78 -22.76 -13.32
N GLU A 94 5.08 -23.01 -13.42
CA GLU A 94 5.77 -24.12 -12.77
C GLU A 94 6.35 -23.73 -11.39
N GLY A 95 6.18 -22.45 -11.00
CA GLY A 95 6.77 -21.91 -9.78
C GLY A 95 8.29 -21.68 -9.88
N PHE A 96 8.90 -21.37 -8.73
CA PHE A 96 10.34 -21.17 -8.64
C PHE A 96 11.07 -22.51 -8.43
N ASP A 97 11.90 -22.90 -9.35
CA ASP A 97 12.68 -24.15 -9.33
C ASP A 97 13.95 -24.12 -8.44
N GLY A 98 14.20 -23.00 -7.78
CA GLY A 98 15.39 -22.78 -6.96
C GLY A 98 16.65 -22.39 -7.72
N LYS A 99 16.62 -22.40 -9.05
CA LYS A 99 17.81 -22.23 -9.90
C LYS A 99 17.80 -20.95 -10.71
N ASN A 100 16.69 -20.64 -11.38
CA ASN A 100 16.59 -19.47 -12.24
C ASN A 100 16.06 -18.25 -11.44
N PRO A 101 16.89 -17.24 -11.14
CA PRO A 101 16.45 -16.07 -10.39
C PRO A 101 15.28 -15.31 -11.01
N ARG A 102 15.11 -15.39 -12.34
CA ARG A 102 14.01 -14.73 -13.08
C ARG A 102 12.64 -15.38 -12.85
N THR A 103 12.62 -16.61 -12.35
CA THR A 103 11.37 -17.31 -12.00
C THR A 103 11.00 -17.15 -10.52
N ARG A 104 11.80 -16.43 -9.73
CA ARG A 104 11.42 -16.06 -8.36
C ARG A 104 10.15 -15.25 -8.38
N PRO A 105 9.25 -15.46 -7.42
CA PRO A 105 8.06 -14.65 -7.26
C PRO A 105 8.38 -13.17 -7.09
N HIS A 106 7.44 -12.30 -7.44
CA HIS A 106 7.50 -10.90 -7.06
C HIS A 106 7.01 -10.74 -5.64
N SER A 107 7.81 -10.07 -4.83
CA SER A 107 7.48 -9.72 -3.45
C SER A 107 6.59 -8.47 -3.42
N TRP A 108 5.45 -8.53 -2.72
CA TRP A 108 4.51 -7.42 -2.59
C TRP A 108 4.19 -7.12 -1.14
N PHE A 109 4.02 -5.84 -0.84
CA PHE A 109 3.40 -5.39 0.39
C PHE A 109 2.55 -4.16 0.10
N ILE A 110 1.28 -4.21 0.46
CA ILE A 110 0.37 -3.07 0.44
C ILE A 110 0.07 -2.63 1.87
N SER A 111 0.01 -1.33 2.11
CA SER A 111 -0.24 -0.80 3.44
C SER A 111 -0.85 0.58 3.42
N TYR A 112 -1.49 0.95 4.51
CA TYR A 112 -1.89 2.32 4.79
C TYR A 112 -1.72 2.64 6.29
N ALA A 113 -1.54 3.91 6.59
CA ALA A 113 -1.29 4.38 7.95
C ALA A 113 -1.72 5.86 8.14
N PRO A 114 -2.13 6.27 9.36
CA PRO A 114 -2.55 5.42 10.46
C PRO A 114 -3.73 4.52 10.10
N ALA A 115 -3.86 3.37 10.75
CA ALA A 115 -4.89 2.39 10.38
C ALA A 115 -6.34 2.87 10.61
N ASP A 116 -6.55 3.75 11.61
CA ASP A 116 -7.87 4.27 11.96
C ASP A 116 -8.22 5.59 11.26
N ASN A 117 -7.21 6.38 10.88
CA ASN A 117 -7.38 7.63 10.13
C ASN A 117 -6.31 7.72 9.03
N PRO A 118 -6.48 7.00 7.92
CA PRO A 118 -5.47 6.87 6.90
C PRO A 118 -5.08 8.20 6.25
N ARG A 119 -3.79 8.48 6.25
CA ARG A 119 -3.19 9.66 5.61
C ARG A 119 -2.22 9.29 4.50
N PHE A 120 -1.75 8.06 4.53
CA PHE A 120 -0.75 7.55 3.61
C PHE A 120 -1.09 6.12 3.20
N ALA A 121 -1.17 5.86 1.90
CA ALA A 121 -1.31 4.51 1.34
C ALA A 121 -0.08 4.21 0.47
N MET A 122 0.47 3.02 0.62
CA MET A 122 1.71 2.60 -0.01
C MET A 122 1.60 1.21 -0.62
N VAL A 123 2.26 1.04 -1.74
CA VAL A 123 2.52 -0.28 -2.35
C VAL A 123 4.02 -0.39 -2.59
N ALA A 124 4.61 -1.46 -2.11
CA ALA A 124 5.98 -1.86 -2.45
C ALA A 124 5.94 -3.16 -3.24
N MET A 125 6.75 -3.23 -4.29
CA MET A 125 6.94 -4.42 -5.09
C MET A 125 8.42 -4.54 -5.47
N LEU A 126 8.97 -5.71 -5.26
CA LEU A 126 10.32 -6.07 -5.68
C LEU A 126 10.23 -7.24 -6.67
N GLU A 127 10.74 -7.03 -7.86
CA GLU A 127 10.72 -8.04 -8.91
C GLU A 127 11.66 -9.20 -8.57
N ASN A 128 11.18 -10.41 -8.77
CA ASN A 128 11.98 -11.66 -8.65
C ASN A 128 12.77 -11.77 -7.34
N SER A 129 12.19 -11.31 -6.24
CA SER A 129 12.88 -11.26 -4.95
C SER A 129 12.43 -12.33 -3.95
N GLY A 130 11.21 -12.88 -4.08
CA GLY A 130 10.68 -13.90 -3.19
C GLY A 130 9.49 -13.45 -2.35
N GLU A 131 9.50 -13.80 -1.06
CA GLU A 131 8.37 -13.59 -0.16
C GLU A 131 8.14 -12.12 0.20
N GLY A 132 6.86 -11.71 0.23
CA GLY A 132 6.46 -10.34 0.56
C GLY A 132 6.88 -9.88 1.95
N ALA A 133 6.87 -10.79 2.91
CA ALA A 133 7.27 -10.52 4.29
C ALA A 133 8.77 -10.29 4.44
N GLU A 134 9.59 -10.91 3.59
CA GLU A 134 11.06 -10.84 3.67
C GLU A 134 11.63 -9.62 2.94
N TYR A 135 11.01 -9.20 1.84
CA TYR A 135 11.60 -8.19 0.94
C TYR A 135 10.77 -6.90 0.84
N ALA A 136 9.50 -6.97 0.44
CA ALA A 136 8.68 -5.77 0.24
C ALA A 136 8.25 -5.10 1.55
N LEU A 137 8.00 -5.89 2.59
CA LEU A 137 7.61 -5.37 3.90
C LEU A 137 8.70 -4.52 4.56
N PRO A 138 9.99 -4.92 4.64
CA PRO A 138 11.05 -4.07 5.19
C PRO A 138 11.20 -2.72 4.47
N VAL A 139 11.08 -2.70 3.14
CA VAL A 139 11.11 -1.46 2.35
C VAL A 139 9.97 -0.53 2.77
N SER A 140 8.75 -1.07 2.87
CA SER A 140 7.58 -0.31 3.30
C SER A 140 7.72 0.19 4.74
N ARG A 141 8.23 -0.64 5.63
CA ARG A 141 8.49 -0.28 7.02
C ARG A 141 9.40 0.93 7.14
N GLU A 142 10.55 0.93 6.47
CA GLU A 142 11.48 2.05 6.53
C GLU A 142 10.88 3.34 5.95
N ALA A 143 10.13 3.26 4.85
CA ALA A 143 9.44 4.40 4.27
C ALA A 143 8.37 4.98 5.21
N LEU A 144 7.54 4.12 5.81
CA LEU A 144 6.51 4.53 6.78
C LEU A 144 7.13 5.11 8.04
N LYS A 145 8.18 4.47 8.58
CA LYS A 145 8.93 4.96 9.73
C LYS A 145 9.46 6.36 9.47
N TRP A 146 10.18 6.56 8.36
CA TRP A 146 10.71 7.86 7.99
C TRP A 146 9.60 8.92 7.86
N TYR A 147 8.51 8.59 7.16
CA TYR A 147 7.40 9.51 6.94
C TYR A 147 6.76 9.99 8.25
N PHE A 148 6.48 9.08 9.18
CA PHE A 148 5.80 9.43 10.43
C PHE A 148 6.74 9.94 11.54
N GLN A 149 8.05 9.83 11.37
CA GLN A 149 9.02 10.45 12.26
C GLN A 149 9.39 11.89 11.86
N ASN A 150 9.21 12.26 10.60
CA ASN A 150 9.67 13.55 10.07
C ASN A 150 8.53 14.49 9.62
N ARG A 151 7.26 14.17 9.91
CA ARG A 151 6.11 15.01 9.53
C ARG A 151 5.07 15.13 10.62
#